data_375c86245f286125925291378dc60b14
#
_entry.id   375c86245f286125925291378dc60b14
#
_cell.length_a   1.000
_cell.length_b   1.000
_cell.length_c   1.000
_cell.angle_alpha   90.00
_cell.angle_beta   90.00
_cell.angle_gamma   90.00
#
_symmetry.space_group_name_H-M   'P 1'
#
loop_
_entity.id
_entity.type
_entity.pdbx_description
1 polymer ?
#
loop_
_entity_poly.entity_id
_entity_poly.type
_entity_poly.pdbx_seq_one_letter_code
_entity_poly.pdbx_strand_id
1 'polypeptide(L)'
;DVAFNPPDFPEDTGPLFCSVDAKVDGNVRYFPQMASLLDNNYSTGNIEKLPFAAREINMRLLVRDNDPVSGGVSYDNVLLNVVDDAGPFRVTSQADAVTWETGTTETIMWAVANTNNASGVNSSIVGIYLSIDGGENFDIVLDAATSNDGIEDITVPVIPTSDGCRIMVKSLNNVFFDINSSFFIINNSAIPQLAVDTSVIELTLPLDTVMVVEREITNSGDEGSVLSYELDVDYEMNGDGYLSFDGEDDFVDLGANLL
;
A
#
# COMPACT_ATOMS: atom_id res chain seq x y z
N ASP A 1 14.08 22.35 24.37
CA ASP A 1 12.77 21.92 23.86
C ASP A 1 11.90 23.14 23.68
N VAL A 2 11.91 23.71 22.51
CA VAL A 2 10.90 24.69 22.12
C VAL A 2 9.68 23.85 21.73
N ALA A 3 8.62 23.90 22.54
CA ALA A 3 7.37 23.30 22.18
C ALA A 3 7.00 23.83 20.78
N PHE A 4 7.02 22.94 19.78
CA PHE A 4 6.55 23.26 18.46
C PHE A 4 5.03 23.50 18.58
N ASN A 5 4.66 24.75 18.64
CA ASN A 5 3.28 25.14 18.51
C ASN A 5 3.07 25.37 17.02
N PRO A 6 2.29 24.53 16.32
CA PRO A 6 2.02 24.80 14.91
C PRO A 6 1.35 26.16 14.84
N PRO A 7 1.96 27.10 14.17
CA PRO A 7 1.47 28.45 14.25
C PRO A 7 0.15 28.58 13.52
N ASP A 8 -0.78 29.32 14.08
CA ASP A 8 -1.73 30.14 13.34
C ASP A 8 -0.97 31.22 12.54
N PHE A 9 0.17 30.88 11.93
CA PHE A 9 0.97 31.85 11.20
C PHE A 9 0.39 32.10 9.83
N PRO A 10 0.23 33.34 9.49
CA PRO A 10 0.17 33.70 8.11
C PRO A 10 1.55 33.38 7.49
N GLU A 11 1.67 32.23 6.80
CA GLU A 11 1.92 32.26 5.38
C GLU A 11 3.35 32.11 4.96
N ASP A 12 4.33 32.85 5.39
CA ASP A 12 5.58 32.95 4.64
C ASP A 12 6.81 32.49 5.39
N THR A 13 6.74 32.38 6.71
CA THR A 13 7.94 32.16 7.51
C THR A 13 7.67 31.14 8.64
N GLY A 14 8.54 30.17 8.79
CA GLY A 14 8.50 29.19 9.85
C GLY A 14 8.51 27.75 9.34
N PRO A 15 8.85 26.81 10.20
CA PRO A 15 8.89 25.39 9.82
C PRO A 15 7.47 24.86 9.61
N LEU A 16 7.25 24.18 8.49
CA LEU A 16 6.01 23.51 8.16
C LEU A 16 6.02 22.04 8.59
N PHE A 17 7.19 21.46 8.76
CA PHE A 17 7.41 20.05 9.05
C PHE A 17 8.35 19.90 10.25
N CYS A 18 8.19 18.80 10.98
CA CYS A 18 9.05 18.47 12.12
C CYS A 18 9.90 17.22 11.85
N SER A 19 10.96 17.08 12.61
CA SER A 19 11.71 15.84 12.66
C SER A 19 10.89 14.78 13.38
N VAL A 20 10.93 13.55 12.89
CA VAL A 20 10.34 12.38 13.56
C VAL A 20 11.43 11.35 13.80
N ASP A 21 11.18 10.45 14.74
CA ASP A 21 12.08 9.35 15.01
C ASP A 21 12.22 8.45 13.78
N ALA A 22 13.43 7.90 13.60
CA ALA A 22 13.70 6.95 12.55
C ALA A 22 12.83 5.70 12.73
N LYS A 23 12.26 5.21 11.64
CA LYS A 23 11.54 3.93 11.63
C LYS A 23 12.52 2.82 11.28
N VAL A 24 12.28 1.64 11.84
CA VAL A 24 13.04 0.43 11.53
C VAL A 24 12.71 -0.03 10.11
N ASP A 25 11.45 0.12 9.71
CA ASP A 25 10.93 -0.29 8.43
C ASP A 25 10.61 0.93 7.55
N GLY A 26 11.03 0.84 6.31
CA GLY A 26 10.72 1.81 5.26
C GLY A 26 11.72 2.97 5.16
N ASN A 27 11.85 3.43 3.94
CA ASN A 27 12.75 4.53 3.54
C ASN A 27 11.97 5.75 3.02
N VAL A 28 10.66 5.79 3.29
CA VAL A 28 9.76 6.83 2.77
C VAL A 28 9.17 7.65 3.92
N ARG A 29 9.12 8.94 3.73
CA ARG A 29 8.49 9.90 4.63
C ARG A 29 7.47 10.74 3.85
N TYR A 30 6.22 10.75 4.33
CA TYR A 30 5.15 11.59 3.79
C TYR A 30 5.02 12.88 4.60
N PHE A 31 4.69 13.97 3.92
CA PHE A 31 4.50 15.30 4.50
C PHE A 31 3.16 15.89 4.04
N PRO A 32 2.16 16.07 4.93
CA PRO A 32 2.08 15.62 6.33
C PRO A 32 2.13 14.10 6.46
N GLN A 33 2.07 13.61 7.70
CA GLN A 33 2.00 12.17 7.97
C GLN A 33 0.80 11.53 7.27
N MET A 34 0.94 10.28 6.80
CA MET A 34 -0.09 9.57 6.05
C MET A 34 -1.45 9.56 6.75
N ALA A 35 -1.50 9.34 8.06
CA ALA A 35 -2.74 9.38 8.84
C ALA A 35 -3.52 10.70 8.66
N SER A 36 -2.81 11.83 8.61
CA SER A 36 -3.44 13.13 8.37
C SER A 36 -3.99 13.27 6.95
N LEU A 37 -3.33 12.69 5.97
CA LEU A 37 -3.78 12.68 4.58
C LEU A 37 -5.05 11.83 4.42
N LEU A 38 -5.08 10.67 5.07
CA LEU A 38 -6.23 9.76 5.04
C LEU A 38 -7.46 10.34 5.72
N ASP A 39 -7.27 11.17 6.75
CA ASP A 39 -8.34 11.92 7.42
C ASP A 39 -8.76 13.20 6.67
N ASN A 40 -8.23 13.46 5.47
CA ASN A 40 -8.42 14.69 4.70
C ASN A 40 -8.02 15.95 5.48
N ASN A 41 -7.13 15.81 6.45
CA ASN A 41 -6.69 16.89 7.30
C ASN A 41 -5.28 17.36 6.92
N TYR A 42 -5.20 18.29 6.01
CA TYR A 42 -3.94 18.80 5.45
C TYR A 42 -3.30 19.92 6.27
N SER A 43 -4.00 20.44 7.29
CA SER A 43 -3.49 21.63 7.99
C SER A 43 -3.98 21.84 9.42
N THR A 44 -5.16 21.36 9.80
CA THR A 44 -5.79 21.77 11.07
C THR A 44 -5.47 20.79 12.18
N GLY A 45 -4.91 21.28 13.30
CA GLY A 45 -4.61 20.46 14.46
C GLY A 45 -3.41 19.52 14.30
N ASN A 46 -2.73 19.56 13.15
CA ASN A 46 -1.55 18.75 12.87
C ASN A 46 -0.27 19.52 13.19
N ILE A 47 0.74 18.77 13.59
CA ILE A 47 2.10 19.28 13.77
C ILE A 47 2.69 19.76 12.44
N GLU A 48 2.23 19.18 11.31
CA GLU A 48 2.70 19.46 9.97
C GLU A 48 1.59 20.05 9.11
N LYS A 49 1.95 20.99 8.26
CA LYS A 49 1.04 21.67 7.33
C LYS A 49 1.60 21.71 5.93
N LEU A 50 0.75 21.59 4.93
CA LEU A 50 1.15 21.90 3.55
C LEU A 50 1.33 23.40 3.36
N PRO A 51 2.32 23.81 2.55
CA PRO A 51 2.49 25.21 2.17
C PRO A 51 1.32 25.65 1.28
N PHE A 52 0.83 26.86 1.48
CA PHE A 52 -0.21 27.48 0.66
C PHE A 52 0.24 28.81 0.02
N ALA A 53 1.52 29.13 0.16
CA ALA A 53 2.18 30.25 -0.52
C ALA A 53 3.50 29.78 -1.12
N ALA A 54 3.94 30.44 -2.19
CA ALA A 54 5.24 30.19 -2.83
C ALA A 54 6.37 30.36 -1.83
N ARG A 55 7.26 29.38 -1.73
CA ARG A 55 8.41 29.40 -0.83
C ARG A 55 9.44 28.33 -1.16
N GLU A 56 10.65 28.52 -0.68
CA GLU A 56 11.68 27.48 -0.63
C GLU A 56 11.65 26.75 0.71
N ILE A 57 11.74 25.42 0.68
CA ILE A 57 11.82 24.56 1.85
C ILE A 57 13.10 23.75 1.75
N ASN A 58 14.02 23.97 2.70
CA ASN A 58 15.23 23.20 2.80
C ASN A 58 15.01 22.02 3.75
N MET A 59 15.19 20.81 3.24
CA MET A 59 15.10 19.56 4.01
C MET A 59 16.47 18.88 4.04
N ARG A 60 16.69 18.08 5.08
CA ARG A 60 17.88 17.26 5.21
C ARG A 60 17.50 15.83 5.58
N LEU A 61 17.96 14.89 4.78
CA LEU A 61 17.97 13.49 5.14
C LEU A 61 19.24 13.19 5.93
N LEU A 62 19.09 12.60 7.10
CA LEU A 62 20.20 12.17 7.95
C LEU A 62 20.14 10.66 8.11
N VAL A 63 21.22 9.97 7.81
CA VAL A 63 21.37 8.53 7.96
C VAL A 63 22.44 8.23 9.01
N ARG A 64 22.14 7.30 9.91
CA ARG A 64 23.04 6.83 10.96
C ARG A 64 23.12 5.31 10.91
N ASP A 65 24.31 4.77 11.13
CA ASP A 65 24.51 3.32 11.18
C ASP A 65 24.24 2.70 12.57
N ASN A 66 24.03 3.55 13.60
CA ASN A 66 23.79 3.17 14.98
C ASN A 66 24.88 2.26 15.58
N ASP A 67 26.09 2.26 15.03
CA ASP A 67 27.22 1.52 15.64
C ASP A 67 27.57 2.11 16.99
N PRO A 68 27.58 1.31 18.10
CA PRO A 68 27.82 1.82 19.44
C PRO A 68 29.28 2.20 19.72
N VAL A 69 30.21 1.83 18.84
CA VAL A 69 31.64 2.02 19.04
C VAL A 69 32.21 3.13 18.16
N SER A 70 31.76 3.20 16.93
CA SER A 70 32.33 4.12 15.92
C SER A 70 31.26 4.68 14.98
N GLY A 71 30.07 4.99 15.51
CA GLY A 71 28.91 5.39 14.73
C GLY A 71 29.18 6.42 13.64
N GLY A 72 28.80 6.08 12.42
CA GLY A 72 28.89 6.92 11.23
C GLY A 72 27.59 7.72 11.02
N VAL A 73 27.73 8.92 10.50
CA VAL A 73 26.62 9.79 10.11
C VAL A 73 26.85 10.31 8.70
N SER A 74 25.86 10.21 7.86
CA SER A 74 25.84 10.82 6.53
C SER A 74 24.56 11.62 6.34
N TYR A 75 24.59 12.63 5.48
CA TYR A 75 23.40 13.41 5.18
C TYR A 75 23.39 13.87 3.72
N ASP A 76 22.17 14.13 3.23
CA ASP A 76 21.95 14.81 1.97
C ASP A 76 20.90 15.93 2.16
N ASN A 77 20.93 16.91 1.28
CA ASN A 77 20.03 18.07 1.33
C ASN A 77 19.09 18.05 0.13
N VAL A 78 17.83 18.40 0.39
CA VAL A 78 16.81 18.56 -0.63
C VAL A 78 16.24 19.97 -0.53
N LEU A 79 16.19 20.68 -1.65
CA LEU A 79 15.50 21.95 -1.79
C LEU A 79 14.18 21.72 -2.52
N LEU A 80 13.07 22.04 -1.86
CA LEU A 80 11.75 22.04 -2.46
C LEU A 80 11.35 23.49 -2.78
N ASN A 81 10.99 23.74 -4.04
CA ASN A 81 10.43 25.02 -4.46
C ASN A 81 8.92 24.90 -4.58
N VAL A 82 8.19 25.55 -3.72
CA VAL A 82 6.74 25.66 -3.80
C VAL A 82 6.40 26.88 -4.64
N VAL A 83 5.54 26.66 -5.64
CA VAL A 83 5.07 27.71 -6.56
C VAL A 83 3.61 28.05 -6.27
N ASP A 84 3.16 29.23 -6.63
CA ASP A 84 1.79 29.72 -6.41
C ASP A 84 0.92 29.66 -7.67
N ASP A 85 1.50 29.30 -8.81
CA ASP A 85 0.81 29.17 -10.10
C ASP A 85 0.31 27.73 -10.39
N ALA A 86 0.57 26.78 -9.49
CA ALA A 86 0.14 25.38 -9.62
C ALA A 86 -0.36 24.82 -8.28
N GLY A 87 -1.38 23.91 -8.37
CA GLY A 87 -1.98 23.27 -7.22
C GLY A 87 -3.26 23.98 -6.72
N PRO A 88 -3.99 23.34 -5.78
CA PRO A 88 -3.72 22.01 -5.26
C PRO A 88 -4.01 20.90 -6.27
N PHE A 89 -3.10 19.94 -6.39
CA PHE A 89 -3.33 18.68 -7.08
C PHE A 89 -4.23 17.81 -6.20
N ARG A 90 -5.36 17.30 -6.74
CA ARG A 90 -6.35 16.56 -5.94
C ARG A 90 -7.00 15.44 -6.75
N VAL A 91 -7.14 14.26 -6.14
CA VAL A 91 -8.02 13.20 -6.66
C VAL A 91 -9.45 13.63 -6.42
N THR A 92 -10.25 13.69 -7.48
CA THR A 92 -11.63 14.20 -7.45
C THR A 92 -12.68 13.11 -7.62
N SER A 93 -12.31 11.96 -8.16
CA SER A 93 -13.16 10.77 -8.18
C SER A 93 -13.13 10.04 -6.84
N GLN A 94 -14.07 9.11 -6.62
CA GLN A 94 -14.25 8.36 -5.37
C GLN A 94 -14.26 9.26 -4.12
N ALA A 95 -14.90 10.42 -4.27
CA ALA A 95 -15.12 11.36 -3.16
C ALA A 95 -16.24 10.93 -2.22
N ASP A 96 -17.15 10.10 -2.73
CA ASP A 96 -18.25 9.46 -2.00
C ASP A 96 -18.05 7.94 -2.01
N ALA A 97 -18.77 7.25 -1.11
CA ALA A 97 -18.78 5.81 -1.07
C ALA A 97 -19.42 5.24 -2.35
N VAL A 98 -18.63 4.54 -3.14
CA VAL A 98 -19.03 3.84 -4.36
C VAL A 98 -18.65 2.36 -4.25
N THR A 99 -19.26 1.52 -5.08
CA THR A 99 -18.88 0.12 -5.19
C THR A 99 -18.47 -0.17 -6.63
N TRP A 100 -17.30 -0.72 -6.80
CA TRP A 100 -16.78 -1.25 -8.05
C TRP A 100 -16.89 -2.76 -8.08
N GLU A 101 -17.05 -3.34 -9.26
CA GLU A 101 -16.98 -4.78 -9.46
C GLU A 101 -15.63 -5.13 -10.09
N THR A 102 -15.01 -6.22 -9.67
CA THR A 102 -13.77 -6.70 -10.28
C THR A 102 -13.95 -6.96 -11.77
N GLY A 103 -12.96 -6.60 -12.59
CA GLY A 103 -12.98 -6.77 -14.04
C GLY A 103 -13.75 -5.68 -14.81
N THR A 104 -14.46 -4.76 -14.14
CA THR A 104 -15.10 -3.63 -14.81
C THR A 104 -14.09 -2.54 -15.16
N THR A 105 -14.46 -1.65 -16.05
CA THR A 105 -13.68 -0.44 -16.35
C THR A 105 -14.26 0.72 -15.56
N GLU A 106 -13.39 1.42 -14.82
CA GLU A 106 -13.76 2.57 -14.00
C GLU A 106 -12.87 3.76 -14.31
N THR A 107 -13.43 4.96 -14.19
CA THR A 107 -12.73 6.20 -14.49
C THR A 107 -12.22 6.85 -13.23
N ILE A 108 -10.92 7.16 -13.19
CA ILE A 108 -10.27 7.94 -12.16
C ILE A 108 -10.05 9.36 -12.66
N MET A 109 -10.42 10.34 -11.84
CA MET A 109 -10.25 11.75 -12.17
C MET A 109 -9.48 12.50 -11.09
N TRP A 110 -8.69 13.48 -11.52
CA TRP A 110 -7.96 14.38 -10.63
C TRP A 110 -7.86 15.81 -11.19
N ALA A 111 -7.72 16.77 -10.31
CA ALA A 111 -7.45 18.15 -10.67
C ALA A 111 -5.95 18.30 -10.95
N VAL A 112 -5.59 18.49 -12.21
CA VAL A 112 -4.20 18.71 -12.64
C VAL A 112 -3.65 20.02 -12.07
N ALA A 113 -4.48 21.02 -11.94
CA ALA A 113 -4.16 22.31 -11.31
C ALA A 113 -2.83 22.91 -11.78
N ASN A 114 -2.59 22.91 -13.09
CA ASN A 114 -1.38 23.46 -13.74
C ASN A 114 -0.05 22.76 -13.38
N THR A 115 -0.11 21.60 -12.71
CA THR A 115 1.11 20.85 -12.33
C THR A 115 1.86 20.25 -13.54
N ASN A 116 1.19 20.10 -14.67
CA ASN A 116 1.78 19.60 -15.93
C ASN A 116 2.43 20.70 -16.79
N ASN A 117 2.39 21.96 -16.37
CA ASN A 117 2.97 23.09 -17.11
C ASN A 117 4.49 22.94 -17.23
N ALA A 118 4.98 22.86 -18.46
CA ALA A 118 6.40 22.66 -18.77
C ALA A 118 7.34 23.78 -18.25
N SER A 119 6.83 24.99 -18.06
CA SER A 119 7.60 26.12 -17.51
C SER A 119 7.49 26.25 -15.98
N GLY A 120 6.64 25.44 -15.32
CA GLY A 120 6.42 25.43 -13.89
C GLY A 120 6.84 24.11 -13.24
N VAL A 121 5.90 23.41 -12.61
CA VAL A 121 6.12 22.13 -11.91
C VAL A 121 6.56 21.02 -12.87
N ASN A 122 6.12 21.06 -14.12
CA ASN A 122 6.53 20.16 -15.21
C ASN A 122 6.34 18.66 -14.90
N SER A 123 5.25 18.33 -14.24
CA SER A 123 4.88 16.94 -13.98
C SER A 123 3.93 16.43 -15.07
N SER A 124 4.48 15.86 -16.11
CA SER A 124 3.73 15.42 -17.30
C SER A 124 3.14 14.03 -17.17
N ILE A 125 3.62 13.22 -16.22
CA ILE A 125 3.22 11.83 -16.03
C ILE A 125 2.92 11.53 -14.55
N VAL A 126 1.91 10.68 -14.34
CA VAL A 126 1.50 10.21 -13.02
C VAL A 126 1.35 8.69 -13.04
N GLY A 127 1.44 8.06 -11.88
CA GLY A 127 1.06 6.67 -11.65
C GLY A 127 -0.18 6.62 -10.77
N ILE A 128 -0.99 5.57 -10.94
CA ILE A 128 -2.23 5.34 -10.22
C ILE A 128 -2.11 4.05 -9.43
N TYR A 129 -2.39 4.12 -8.14
CA TYR A 129 -2.19 3.03 -7.19
C TYR A 129 -3.43 2.82 -6.35
N LEU A 130 -3.68 1.58 -5.98
CA LEU A 130 -4.79 1.16 -5.14
C LEU A 130 -4.27 0.60 -3.81
N SER A 131 -4.91 1.03 -2.74
CA SER A 131 -4.86 0.40 -1.42
C SER A 131 -6.17 -0.36 -1.17
N ILE A 132 -6.09 -1.50 -0.48
CA ILE A 132 -7.23 -2.30 -0.03
C ILE A 132 -7.26 -2.46 1.50
N ASP A 133 -6.37 -1.79 2.19
CA ASP A 133 -6.13 -1.88 3.64
C ASP A 133 -6.31 -0.54 4.36
N GLY A 134 -7.17 0.32 3.82
CA GLY A 134 -7.47 1.62 4.44
C GLY A 134 -6.47 2.74 4.09
N GLY A 135 -5.54 2.50 3.16
CA GLY A 135 -4.50 3.46 2.79
C GLY A 135 -3.18 3.25 3.54
N GLU A 136 -3.02 2.13 4.23
CA GLU A 136 -1.76 1.78 4.87
C GLU A 136 -0.68 1.47 3.83
N ASN A 137 -1.05 0.70 2.79
CA ASN A 137 -0.18 0.36 1.67
C ASN A 137 -0.88 0.63 0.33
N PHE A 138 -0.10 1.06 -0.67
CA PHE A 138 -0.54 1.31 -2.04
C PHE A 138 0.26 0.44 -3.03
N ASP A 139 0.20 -0.89 -2.81
CA ASP A 139 1.04 -1.86 -3.52
C ASP A 139 0.45 -2.32 -4.84
N ILE A 140 -0.85 -2.09 -5.06
CA ILE A 140 -1.53 -2.50 -6.30
C ILE A 140 -1.42 -1.37 -7.31
N VAL A 141 -0.75 -1.65 -8.42
CA VAL A 141 -0.58 -0.70 -9.52
C VAL A 141 -1.76 -0.82 -10.48
N LEU A 142 -2.59 0.24 -10.58
CA LEU A 142 -3.68 0.32 -11.55
C LEU A 142 -3.19 0.82 -12.90
N ASP A 143 -2.37 1.86 -12.89
CA ASP A 143 -1.61 2.32 -14.06
C ASP A 143 -0.22 2.76 -13.61
N ALA A 144 0.80 2.16 -14.21
CA ALA A 144 2.18 2.45 -13.84
C ALA A 144 2.65 3.83 -14.32
N ALA A 145 2.11 4.34 -15.44
CA ALA A 145 2.47 5.63 -15.99
C ALA A 145 1.46 6.11 -17.04
N THR A 146 0.65 7.09 -16.70
CA THR A 146 -0.26 7.78 -17.63
C THR A 146 0.02 9.27 -17.70
N SER A 147 -0.59 9.97 -18.66
CA SER A 147 -0.48 11.42 -18.81
C SER A 147 -1.11 12.15 -17.62
N ASN A 148 -0.49 13.24 -17.17
CA ASN A 148 -1.09 14.10 -16.17
C ASN A 148 -2.08 15.08 -16.83
N ASP A 149 -3.21 14.57 -17.34
CA ASP A 149 -4.25 15.32 -18.03
C ASP A 149 -5.59 15.38 -17.26
N GLY A 150 -5.67 14.67 -16.12
CA GLY A 150 -6.79 14.74 -15.20
C GLY A 150 -7.78 13.59 -15.28
N ILE A 151 -7.54 12.59 -16.13
CA ILE A 151 -8.47 11.46 -16.31
C ILE A 151 -7.74 10.19 -16.79
N GLU A 152 -8.14 9.03 -16.28
CA GLU A 152 -7.68 7.73 -16.77
C GLU A 152 -8.74 6.67 -16.54
N ASP A 153 -8.94 5.81 -17.52
CA ASP A 153 -9.78 4.62 -17.41
C ASP A 153 -8.93 3.40 -17.02
N ILE A 154 -9.28 2.77 -15.91
CA ILE A 154 -8.58 1.58 -15.41
C ILE A 154 -9.49 0.36 -15.42
N THR A 155 -8.88 -0.83 -15.54
CA THR A 155 -9.59 -2.07 -15.25
C THR A 155 -9.45 -2.39 -13.76
N VAL A 156 -10.58 -2.59 -13.07
CA VAL A 156 -10.60 -2.97 -11.66
C VAL A 156 -9.93 -4.34 -11.49
N PRO A 157 -8.88 -4.46 -10.68
CA PRO A 157 -8.15 -5.71 -10.54
C PRO A 157 -9.00 -6.78 -9.86
N VAL A 158 -8.70 -8.04 -10.17
CA VAL A 158 -9.32 -9.18 -9.49
C VAL A 158 -8.64 -9.36 -8.14
N ILE A 159 -9.36 -8.99 -7.09
CA ILE A 159 -8.92 -9.03 -5.69
C ILE A 159 -10.06 -9.58 -4.83
N PRO A 160 -9.81 -10.04 -3.60
CA PRO A 160 -10.88 -10.30 -2.63
C PRO A 160 -11.72 -9.03 -2.40
N THR A 161 -13.00 -9.21 -2.08
CA THR A 161 -13.87 -8.09 -1.69
C THR A 161 -13.23 -7.29 -0.54
N SER A 162 -13.14 -5.98 -0.71
CA SER A 162 -12.59 -5.07 0.28
C SER A 162 -13.45 -3.81 0.39
N ASP A 163 -13.70 -3.33 1.61
CA ASP A 163 -14.40 -2.08 1.94
C ASP A 163 -13.46 -0.94 2.35
N GLY A 164 -12.16 -1.24 2.42
CA GLY A 164 -11.10 -0.28 2.77
C GLY A 164 -10.33 0.26 1.58
N CYS A 165 -10.93 0.36 0.38
CA CYS A 165 -10.21 0.77 -0.82
C CYS A 165 -9.95 2.27 -0.87
N ARG A 166 -8.75 2.66 -1.33
CA ARG A 166 -8.31 4.04 -1.56
C ARG A 166 -7.48 4.13 -2.83
N ILE A 167 -7.59 5.23 -3.56
CA ILE A 167 -6.80 5.54 -4.76
C ILE A 167 -5.77 6.62 -4.43
N MET A 168 -4.53 6.39 -4.86
CA MET A 168 -3.47 7.39 -4.88
C MET A 168 -3.10 7.71 -6.32
N VAL A 169 -3.07 8.99 -6.67
CA VAL A 169 -2.47 9.48 -7.92
C VAL A 169 -1.20 10.22 -7.57
N LYS A 170 -0.07 9.76 -8.10
CA LYS A 170 1.27 10.21 -7.72
C LYS A 170 2.07 10.65 -8.93
N SER A 171 2.70 11.82 -8.85
CA SER A 171 3.68 12.25 -9.85
C SER A 171 4.86 11.27 -9.94
N LEU A 172 5.31 10.94 -11.15
CA LEU A 172 6.46 10.07 -11.38
C LEU A 172 7.77 10.86 -11.59
N ASN A 173 7.68 12.12 -11.88
CA ASN A 173 8.85 13.00 -12.09
C ASN A 173 8.91 14.18 -11.10
N ASN A 174 8.09 14.15 -10.06
CA ASN A 174 8.08 15.09 -8.96
C ASN A 174 7.69 14.38 -7.66
N VAL A 175 7.56 15.09 -6.53
CA VAL A 175 7.37 14.48 -5.19
C VAL A 175 5.95 14.57 -4.67
N PHE A 176 4.99 15.13 -5.39
CA PHE A 176 3.61 15.27 -4.92
C PHE A 176 2.71 14.10 -5.33
N PHE A 177 1.68 13.90 -4.55
CA PHE A 177 0.59 12.97 -4.78
C PHE A 177 -0.67 13.46 -4.06
N ASP A 178 -1.80 12.80 -4.35
CA ASP A 178 -3.02 12.94 -3.55
C ASP A 178 -3.76 11.60 -3.47
N ILE A 179 -4.62 11.47 -2.46
CA ILE A 179 -5.42 10.28 -2.20
C ILE A 179 -6.90 10.72 -2.22
N ASN A 180 -7.78 9.91 -2.81
CA ASN A 180 -9.22 10.18 -2.82
C ASN A 180 -9.76 10.33 -1.39
N SER A 181 -10.83 11.14 -1.22
CA SER A 181 -11.27 11.58 0.09
C SER A 181 -12.11 10.58 0.89
N SER A 182 -12.65 9.54 0.25
CA SER A 182 -13.53 8.56 0.90
C SER A 182 -13.07 7.13 0.65
N PHE A 183 -13.40 6.23 1.57
CA PHE A 183 -13.33 4.80 1.29
C PHE A 183 -14.36 4.41 0.24
N PHE A 184 -14.01 3.43 -0.58
CA PHE A 184 -14.92 2.79 -1.50
C PHE A 184 -14.77 1.27 -1.43
N ILE A 185 -15.71 0.56 -2.05
CA ILE A 185 -15.76 -0.89 -2.00
C ILE A 185 -15.35 -1.44 -3.37
N ILE A 186 -14.52 -2.46 -3.38
CA ILE A 186 -14.34 -3.34 -4.53
C ILE A 186 -14.98 -4.67 -4.16
N ASN A 187 -15.99 -5.06 -4.94
CA ASN A 187 -16.72 -6.30 -4.76
C ASN A 187 -16.25 -7.33 -5.79
N ASN A 188 -15.98 -8.54 -5.32
CA ASN A 188 -15.71 -9.68 -6.18
C ASN A 188 -16.89 -10.67 -6.05
N SER A 189 -17.78 -10.63 -7.03
CA SER A 189 -18.99 -11.48 -7.07
C SER A 189 -18.74 -12.86 -7.67
N ALA A 190 -17.54 -13.13 -8.19
CA ALA A 190 -17.19 -14.44 -8.70
C ALA A 190 -17.14 -15.48 -7.58
N ILE A 191 -17.74 -16.62 -7.79
CA ILE A 191 -17.89 -17.67 -6.79
C ILE A 191 -16.69 -18.63 -6.87
N PRO A 192 -15.85 -18.70 -5.82
CA PRO A 192 -14.77 -19.66 -5.78
C PRO A 192 -15.31 -21.08 -5.49
N GLN A 193 -14.67 -22.08 -6.03
CA GLN A 193 -14.96 -23.47 -5.74
C GLN A 193 -13.69 -24.24 -5.45
N LEU A 194 -13.59 -24.75 -4.24
CA LEU A 194 -12.47 -25.60 -3.82
C LEU A 194 -12.51 -26.94 -4.57
N ALA A 195 -11.43 -27.30 -5.22
CA ALA A 195 -11.20 -28.63 -5.74
C ALA A 195 -9.87 -29.17 -5.20
N VAL A 196 -9.95 -30.35 -4.62
CA VAL A 196 -8.79 -31.09 -4.10
C VAL A 196 -8.98 -32.57 -4.43
N ASP A 197 -7.86 -33.24 -4.74
CA ASP A 197 -7.90 -34.69 -4.87
C ASP A 197 -8.14 -35.36 -3.50
N THR A 198 -9.29 -35.94 -3.32
CA THR A 198 -9.71 -36.64 -2.08
C THR A 198 -9.36 -38.13 -2.08
N SER A 199 -8.59 -38.61 -3.05
CA SER A 199 -8.16 -40.01 -3.09
C SER A 199 -7.30 -40.34 -1.86
N VAL A 200 -7.49 -41.52 -1.31
CA VAL A 200 -6.67 -42.02 -0.20
C VAL A 200 -5.26 -42.29 -0.71
N ILE A 201 -4.26 -41.78 0.00
CA ILE A 201 -2.86 -42.14 -0.23
C ILE A 201 -2.48 -43.27 0.71
N GLU A 202 -2.21 -44.44 0.16
CA GLU A 202 -1.68 -45.56 0.91
C GLU A 202 -0.19 -45.73 0.60
N LEU A 203 0.65 -45.61 1.61
CA LEU A 203 2.10 -45.65 1.45
C LEU A 203 2.70 -46.65 2.42
N THR A 204 3.66 -47.44 1.94
CA THR A 204 4.47 -48.32 2.77
C THR A 204 5.90 -47.76 2.80
N LEU A 205 6.36 -47.37 3.98
CA LEU A 205 7.65 -46.72 4.16
C LEU A 205 8.64 -47.66 4.87
N PRO A 206 9.92 -47.62 4.52
CA PRO A 206 10.97 -48.19 5.34
C PRO A 206 11.09 -47.39 6.67
N LEU A 207 11.67 -48.05 7.67
CA LEU A 207 12.00 -47.39 8.93
C LEU A 207 12.97 -46.22 8.70
N ASP A 208 12.80 -45.18 9.49
CA ASP A 208 13.65 -43.97 9.53
C ASP A 208 13.76 -43.27 8.15
N THR A 209 12.61 -43.03 7.54
CA THR A 209 12.51 -42.40 6.21
C THR A 209 11.64 -41.16 6.27
N VAL A 210 12.16 -40.01 5.77
CA VAL A 210 11.43 -38.80 5.55
C VAL A 210 10.65 -38.91 4.23
N MET A 211 9.40 -38.46 4.24
CA MET A 211 8.53 -38.45 3.07
C MET A 211 7.86 -37.09 2.90
N VAL A 212 7.72 -36.69 1.66
CA VAL A 212 6.88 -35.54 1.26
C VAL A 212 5.72 -36.08 0.43
N VAL A 213 4.51 -35.66 0.78
CA VAL A 213 3.30 -35.95 0.00
C VAL A 213 2.70 -34.61 -0.43
N GLU A 214 2.61 -34.41 -1.72
CA GLU A 214 2.04 -33.22 -2.31
C GLU A 214 0.57 -33.47 -2.71
N ARG A 215 -0.27 -32.50 -2.43
CA ARG A 215 -1.66 -32.42 -2.89
C ARG A 215 -1.90 -31.09 -3.52
N GLU A 216 -2.50 -31.10 -4.70
CA GLU A 216 -2.90 -29.88 -5.38
C GLU A 216 -4.25 -29.40 -4.87
N ILE A 217 -4.31 -28.12 -4.51
CA ILE A 217 -5.54 -27.41 -4.19
C ILE A 217 -5.75 -26.42 -5.34
N THR A 218 -6.90 -26.53 -6.00
CA THR A 218 -7.23 -25.66 -7.13
C THR A 218 -8.54 -24.94 -6.89
N ASN A 219 -8.66 -23.75 -7.47
CA ASN A 219 -9.91 -23.03 -7.58
C ASN A 219 -10.58 -23.43 -8.91
N SER A 220 -11.62 -24.25 -8.84
CA SER A 220 -12.42 -24.67 -10.01
C SER A 220 -13.70 -23.84 -10.18
N GLY A 221 -13.82 -22.73 -9.44
CA GLY A 221 -14.96 -21.82 -9.52
C GLY A 221 -14.95 -20.90 -10.73
N ASP A 222 -15.72 -19.83 -10.65
CA ASP A 222 -15.83 -18.85 -11.73
C ASP A 222 -14.47 -18.20 -12.03
N GLU A 223 -14.27 -17.81 -13.30
CA GLU A 223 -13.08 -17.08 -13.71
C GLU A 223 -12.97 -15.77 -12.89
N GLY A 224 -11.77 -15.52 -12.36
CA GLY A 224 -11.53 -14.34 -11.51
C GLY A 224 -12.01 -14.48 -10.07
N SER A 225 -12.57 -15.63 -9.66
CA SER A 225 -12.89 -15.86 -8.26
C SER A 225 -11.62 -16.07 -7.42
N VAL A 226 -11.65 -15.56 -6.19
CA VAL A 226 -10.54 -15.71 -5.23
C VAL A 226 -10.90 -16.72 -4.18
N LEU A 227 -10.13 -17.82 -4.09
CA LEU A 227 -10.31 -18.87 -3.11
C LEU A 227 -9.49 -18.56 -1.86
N SER A 228 -10.17 -18.41 -0.72
CA SER A 228 -9.53 -18.41 0.60
C SER A 228 -9.85 -19.70 1.32
N TYR A 229 -8.86 -20.35 1.89
CA TYR A 229 -9.05 -21.59 2.65
C TYR A 229 -8.12 -21.63 3.86
N GLU A 230 -8.53 -22.41 4.84
CA GLU A 230 -7.73 -22.74 6.00
C GLU A 230 -7.41 -24.24 5.93
N LEU A 231 -6.19 -24.60 6.25
CA LEU A 231 -5.76 -25.98 6.35
C LEU A 231 -5.73 -26.37 7.82
N ASP A 232 -6.48 -27.39 8.17
CA ASP A 232 -6.43 -28.04 9.47
C ASP A 232 -6.04 -29.49 9.28
N VAL A 233 -5.17 -29.97 10.14
CA VAL A 233 -4.74 -31.38 10.13
C VAL A 233 -5.42 -32.09 11.27
N ASP A 234 -6.45 -32.86 10.94
CA ASP A 234 -7.10 -33.77 11.88
C ASP A 234 -6.56 -35.19 11.68
N TYR A 235 -6.14 -35.82 12.77
CA TYR A 235 -5.64 -37.18 12.73
C TYR A 235 -6.44 -38.04 13.72
N GLU A 236 -7.12 -39.02 13.19
CA GLU A 236 -7.74 -40.06 14.01
C GLU A 236 -6.71 -41.16 14.29
N MET A 237 -6.47 -41.43 15.57
CA MET A 237 -5.67 -42.55 16.00
C MET A 237 -6.53 -43.84 15.95
N ASN A 238 -6.37 -44.57 14.87
CA ASN A 238 -6.97 -45.93 14.77
C ASN A 238 -5.89 -46.99 14.92
N GLY A 239 -5.70 -47.48 16.16
CA GLY A 239 -4.80 -48.61 16.42
C GLY A 239 -3.33 -48.19 16.73
N ASP A 240 -2.45 -49.14 16.80
CA ASP A 240 -1.09 -49.08 17.37
C ASP A 240 -0.04 -48.23 16.60
N GLY A 241 -0.45 -47.36 15.72
CA GLY A 241 0.45 -46.44 14.98
C GLY A 241 -0.08 -45.01 15.03
N TYR A 242 0.70 -44.10 15.57
CA TYR A 242 0.41 -42.66 15.62
C TYR A 242 1.61 -41.86 15.14
N LEU A 243 1.31 -40.73 14.50
CA LEU A 243 2.29 -39.69 14.35
C LEU A 243 2.44 -39.01 15.71
N SER A 244 3.66 -39.02 16.24
CA SER A 244 4.00 -38.30 17.45
C SER A 244 4.77 -37.07 17.06
N PHE A 245 4.21 -35.93 17.39
CA PHE A 245 4.93 -34.66 17.31
C PHE A 245 5.45 -34.34 18.69
N ASP A 246 6.72 -34.10 18.84
CA ASP A 246 7.33 -33.76 20.14
C ASP A 246 7.26 -32.26 20.44
N GLY A 247 6.86 -31.45 19.45
CA GLY A 247 6.63 -30.02 19.61
C GLY A 247 7.89 -29.16 19.55
N GLU A 248 9.04 -29.69 19.20
CA GLU A 248 10.27 -28.90 19.10
C GLU A 248 10.68 -28.58 17.65
N ASP A 249 10.52 -29.51 16.70
CA ASP A 249 10.89 -29.31 15.29
C ASP A 249 9.98 -30.04 14.30
N ASP A 250 8.86 -30.56 14.76
CA ASP A 250 7.88 -31.22 13.93
C ASP A 250 7.08 -30.19 13.11
N PHE A 251 7.06 -30.35 11.82
CA PHE A 251 6.21 -29.57 10.93
C PHE A 251 5.67 -30.41 9.78
N VAL A 252 4.49 -30.06 9.33
CA VAL A 252 3.94 -30.52 8.06
C VAL A 252 4.13 -29.41 7.05
N ASP A 253 5.06 -29.57 6.13
CA ASP A 253 5.23 -28.62 5.03
C ASP A 253 4.22 -28.95 3.94
N LEU A 254 3.22 -28.08 3.80
CA LEU A 254 2.16 -28.21 2.79
C LEU A 254 2.52 -27.55 1.46
N GLY A 255 3.78 -27.10 1.31
CA GLY A 255 4.31 -26.57 0.06
C GLY A 255 3.58 -25.34 -0.46
N ALA A 256 3.99 -24.15 -0.08
CA ALA A 256 3.44 -22.91 -0.62
C ALA A 256 3.97 -22.64 -2.04
N ASN A 257 3.26 -23.15 -3.05
CA ASN A 257 3.29 -22.58 -4.40
C ASN A 257 1.87 -22.15 -4.75
N LEU A 258 1.48 -21.02 -4.20
CA LEU A 258 0.27 -20.33 -4.62
C LEU A 258 0.68 -19.27 -5.64
N LEU A 259 0.34 -19.49 -6.90
CA LEU A 259 0.29 -18.49 -7.95
C LEU A 259 -1.04 -17.78 -7.92
#